data_4c84f79073c0ffe0f51d944f70cacf57
#
_entry.id   4c84f79073c0ffe0f51d944f70cacf57
#
_cell.length_a   1.000
_cell.length_b   1.000
_cell.length_c   1.000
_cell.angle_alpha   90.00
_cell.angle_beta   90.00
_cell.angle_gamma   90.00
#
_symmetry.space_group_name_H-M   'P 1'
#
loop_
_entity.id
_entity.type
_entity.pdbx_description
1 polymer ?
#
loop_
_entity_poly.entity_id
_entity_poly.type
_entity_poly.pdbx_seq_one_letter_code
_entity_poly.pdbx_strand_id
1 'polypeptide(L)'
;MKKSMLKVGLIGCGNAGSQVVDLAVGTAEFEGYIINSSARDISNCSNIDGYHIALIGQDGFGAGKDRNRTKQYIKTGIKEYVLNEQPFRNFMKDKQVIVIIASTGGGTGSALAPVLIQMLPKLYPSIKFILAQILPTLEESIDTLENTMQFMKDLPENYTIMSYDNNKQGNVNGVEGRRYINEQIVQDLKVIRGDYINNATADGIDERDLLTILNAPGRLAVDRLLDISQTSTNINEMLVKNITDSDYTTSLDNTKGVEYIAVMQTLSSKLESEFNSSISELRSLVGEGKIYSNISKAESGDKNSVCVIMNGLALPYSQFDRIASKLTEIKESRTKDLENKSNKVGAWDSYESTTQDTIEDTKEFDLDAFLSML
;
A
#
# COMPACT_ATOMS: atom_id res chain seq x y z
N MET A 1 -2.86 23.74 15.38
CA MET A 1 -2.89 22.52 14.55
C MET A 1 -4.15 22.50 13.71
N LYS A 2 -4.05 22.31 12.40
CA LYS A 2 -5.21 22.14 11.52
C LYS A 2 -5.86 20.80 11.87
N LYS A 3 -7.16 20.79 12.18
CA LYS A 3 -7.86 19.53 12.53
C LYS A 3 -7.99 18.69 11.27
N SER A 4 -7.53 17.44 11.30
CA SER A 4 -7.72 16.49 10.19
C SER A 4 -9.20 16.30 9.90
N MET A 5 -9.57 16.15 8.62
CA MET A 5 -10.98 15.99 8.23
C MET A 5 -11.49 14.58 8.61
N LEU A 6 -10.74 13.54 8.33
CA LEU A 6 -11.12 12.16 8.62
C LEU A 6 -10.33 11.56 9.78
N LYS A 7 -10.98 10.65 10.51
CA LYS A 7 -10.32 9.77 11.47
C LYS A 7 -9.76 8.55 10.75
N VAL A 8 -8.49 8.62 10.40
CA VAL A 8 -7.76 7.57 9.68
C VAL A 8 -6.91 6.78 10.66
N GLY A 9 -7.07 5.47 10.69
CA GLY A 9 -6.20 4.53 11.40
C GLY A 9 -5.34 3.72 10.44
N LEU A 10 -4.17 3.30 10.88
CA LEU A 10 -3.22 2.54 10.09
C LEU A 10 -2.99 1.15 10.68
N ILE A 11 -3.05 0.09 9.87
CA ILE A 11 -2.67 -1.26 10.30
C ILE A 11 -1.45 -1.70 9.51
N GLY A 12 -0.31 -1.85 10.20
CA GLY A 12 0.94 -2.32 9.62
C GLY A 12 1.07 -3.84 9.71
N CYS A 13 1.20 -4.50 8.56
CA CYS A 13 1.34 -5.96 8.47
C CYS A 13 2.78 -6.36 8.12
N GLY A 14 3.44 -7.09 9.00
CA GLY A 14 4.82 -7.52 8.86
C GLY A 14 5.81 -6.34 8.89
N ASN A 15 7.08 -6.59 8.58
CA ASN A 15 8.14 -5.60 8.80
C ASN A 15 7.93 -4.28 8.04
N ALA A 16 7.68 -4.33 6.73
CA ALA A 16 7.52 -3.11 5.93
C ALA A 16 6.31 -2.28 6.39
N GLY A 17 5.15 -2.92 6.61
CA GLY A 17 3.97 -2.25 7.14
C GLY A 17 4.20 -1.66 8.53
N SER A 18 4.90 -2.38 9.41
CA SER A 18 5.28 -1.90 10.75
C SER A 18 6.13 -0.62 10.69
N GLN A 19 7.14 -0.58 9.81
CA GLN A 19 8.00 0.58 9.65
C GLN A 19 7.26 1.82 9.14
N VAL A 20 6.33 1.65 8.18
CA VAL A 20 5.52 2.77 7.68
C VAL A 20 4.60 3.30 8.77
N VAL A 21 3.94 2.41 9.52
CA VAL A 21 3.04 2.81 10.63
C VAL A 21 3.82 3.51 11.72
N ASP A 22 4.96 2.97 12.16
CA ASP A 22 5.82 3.59 13.16
C ASP A 22 6.28 5.00 12.73
N LEU A 23 6.69 5.16 11.45
CA LEU A 23 7.05 6.45 10.89
C LEU A 23 5.86 7.43 10.88
N ALA A 24 4.67 6.97 10.48
CA ALA A 24 3.48 7.81 10.42
C ALA A 24 3.01 8.27 11.81
N VAL A 25 3.10 7.40 12.82
CA VAL A 25 2.81 7.75 14.21
C VAL A 25 3.80 8.80 14.71
N GLY A 26 5.10 8.61 14.48
CA GLY A 26 6.14 9.51 14.97
C GLY A 26 6.22 10.86 14.27
N THR A 27 5.83 10.95 13.00
CA THR A 27 6.06 12.16 12.18
C THR A 27 4.79 12.89 11.73
N ALA A 28 3.65 12.23 11.74
CA ALA A 28 2.40 12.74 11.18
C ALA A 28 1.18 12.57 12.08
N GLU A 29 1.37 12.18 13.33
CA GLU A 29 0.31 12.05 14.35
C GLU A 29 -0.84 11.14 13.92
N PHE A 30 -0.53 10.04 13.19
CA PHE A 30 -1.51 9.00 12.91
C PHE A 30 -1.67 8.08 14.11
N GLU A 31 -2.85 7.50 14.24
CA GLU A 31 -3.05 6.35 15.11
C GLU A 31 -2.74 5.08 14.33
N GLY A 32 -1.94 4.19 14.91
CA GLY A 32 -1.48 2.97 14.25
C GLY A 32 -1.65 1.73 15.09
N TYR A 33 -1.74 0.58 14.43
CA TYR A 33 -1.70 -0.75 15.02
C TYR A 33 -0.78 -1.63 14.20
N ILE A 34 0.13 -2.36 14.85
CA ILE A 34 1.08 -3.25 14.17
C ILE A 34 0.71 -4.70 14.44
N ILE A 35 0.67 -5.52 13.39
CA ILE A 35 0.51 -6.96 13.47
C ILE A 35 1.71 -7.62 12.78
N ASN A 36 2.52 -8.33 13.56
CA ASN A 36 3.73 -8.96 13.05
C ASN A 36 3.93 -10.35 13.67
N SER A 37 4.74 -11.21 13.04
CA SER A 37 5.17 -12.50 13.57
C SER A 37 6.62 -12.48 14.09
N SER A 38 7.33 -11.37 13.95
CA SER A 38 8.73 -11.21 14.33
C SER A 38 8.88 -10.20 15.48
N ALA A 39 9.31 -10.69 16.63
CA ALA A 39 9.62 -9.84 17.79
C ALA A 39 10.77 -8.87 17.51
N ARG A 40 11.75 -9.31 16.71
CA ARG A 40 12.88 -8.47 16.27
C ARG A 40 12.41 -7.29 15.42
N ASP A 41 11.49 -7.50 14.48
CA ASP A 41 11.00 -6.42 13.63
C ASP A 41 10.19 -5.41 14.45
N ILE A 42 9.41 -5.90 15.41
CA ILE A 42 8.66 -5.07 16.37
C ILE A 42 9.60 -4.20 17.20
N SER A 43 10.72 -4.75 17.69
CA SER A 43 11.67 -4.00 18.53
C SER A 43 12.36 -2.83 17.81
N ASN A 44 12.26 -2.78 16.48
CA ASN A 44 12.76 -1.65 15.68
C ASN A 44 11.73 -0.51 15.54
N CYS A 45 10.51 -0.68 16.03
CA CYS A 45 9.47 0.34 16.05
C CYS A 45 9.54 1.09 17.40
N SER A 46 9.78 2.39 17.35
CA SER A 46 10.06 3.21 18.54
C SER A 46 8.99 4.26 18.85
N ASN A 47 8.11 4.55 17.89
CA ASN A 47 7.10 5.60 18.01
C ASN A 47 5.72 5.04 18.42
N ILE A 48 5.48 3.75 18.18
CA ILE A 48 4.22 3.09 18.55
C ILE A 48 4.35 2.44 19.94
N ASP A 49 3.32 2.58 20.74
CA ASP A 49 3.31 1.95 22.07
C ASP A 49 2.97 0.45 22.00
N GLY A 50 3.39 -0.30 23.03
CA GLY A 50 3.23 -1.75 23.09
C GLY A 50 1.78 -2.23 23.11
N TYR A 51 0.81 -1.38 23.49
CA TYR A 51 -0.61 -1.72 23.48
C TYR A 51 -1.19 -1.79 22.07
N HIS A 52 -0.55 -1.13 21.11
CA HIS A 52 -0.95 -1.11 19.70
C HIS A 52 -0.11 -2.07 18.84
N ILE A 53 0.45 -3.10 19.45
CA ILE A 53 1.28 -4.12 18.78
C ILE A 53 0.74 -5.51 19.11
N ALA A 54 0.51 -6.32 18.08
CA ALA A 54 0.18 -7.72 18.19
C ALA A 54 1.24 -8.61 17.57
N LEU A 55 1.75 -9.58 18.32
CA LEU A 55 2.64 -10.64 17.86
C LEU A 55 1.83 -11.91 17.62
N ILE A 56 1.60 -12.28 16.34
CA ILE A 56 0.77 -13.45 15.98
C ILE A 56 1.55 -14.78 15.92
N GLY A 57 2.88 -14.74 15.91
CA GLY A 57 3.76 -15.93 15.97
C GLY A 57 4.24 -16.16 17.40
N GLN A 58 3.89 -17.31 18.02
CA GLN A 58 4.24 -17.60 19.42
C GLN A 58 5.75 -17.65 19.69
N ASP A 59 6.54 -18.10 18.67
CA ASP A 59 7.99 -18.20 18.76
C ASP A 59 8.71 -16.85 18.56
N GLY A 60 8.03 -15.85 17.99
CA GLY A 60 8.58 -14.52 17.71
C GLY A 60 9.70 -14.48 16.66
N PHE A 61 10.00 -15.60 15.99
CA PHE A 61 11.08 -15.69 15.00
C PHE A 61 10.70 -15.15 13.61
N GLY A 62 9.44 -14.81 13.40
CA GLY A 62 8.93 -14.38 12.11
C GLY A 62 8.60 -15.56 11.18
N ALA A 63 8.14 -15.21 9.97
CA ALA A 63 7.69 -16.20 8.99
C ALA A 63 8.82 -16.72 8.07
N GLY A 64 9.98 -16.06 8.01
CA GLY A 64 11.07 -16.49 7.13
C GLY A 64 10.73 -16.46 5.63
N LYS A 65 9.89 -15.51 5.19
CA LYS A 65 9.28 -15.43 3.83
C LYS A 65 8.29 -16.58 3.52
N ASP A 66 7.95 -17.45 4.49
CA ASP A 66 6.99 -18.52 4.33
C ASP A 66 5.56 -18.03 4.63
N ARG A 67 4.74 -17.91 3.59
CA ARG A 67 3.33 -17.49 3.70
C ARG A 67 2.48 -18.54 4.42
N ASN A 68 2.76 -19.83 4.23
CA ASN A 68 1.98 -20.90 4.87
C ASN A 68 2.16 -20.89 6.38
N ARG A 69 3.38 -20.63 6.85
CA ARG A 69 3.64 -20.41 8.28
C ARG A 69 2.80 -19.25 8.83
N THR A 70 2.74 -18.15 8.10
CA THR A 70 1.88 -17.00 8.50
C THR A 70 0.39 -17.37 8.48
N LYS A 71 -0.08 -18.10 7.46
CA LYS A 71 -1.48 -18.59 7.43
C LYS A 71 -1.81 -19.46 8.64
N GLN A 72 -0.86 -20.25 9.13
CA GLN A 72 -1.02 -21.01 10.39
C GLN A 72 -1.11 -20.07 11.61
N TYR A 73 -0.22 -19.08 11.72
CA TYR A 73 -0.30 -18.08 12.78
C TYR A 73 -1.64 -17.31 12.78
N ILE A 74 -2.17 -17.00 11.61
CA ILE A 74 -3.50 -16.38 11.49
C ILE A 74 -4.57 -17.32 12.03
N LYS A 75 -4.59 -18.60 11.62
CA LYS A 75 -5.59 -19.58 12.09
C LYS A 75 -5.61 -19.74 13.60
N THR A 76 -4.44 -19.74 14.22
CA THR A 76 -4.30 -20.02 15.66
C THR A 76 -4.34 -18.78 16.54
N GLY A 77 -3.96 -17.61 16.01
CA GLY A 77 -3.66 -16.44 16.83
C GLY A 77 -4.44 -15.17 16.54
N ILE A 78 -4.96 -14.97 15.31
CA ILE A 78 -5.54 -13.66 14.94
C ILE A 78 -6.76 -13.31 15.81
N LYS A 79 -7.59 -14.28 16.14
CA LYS A 79 -8.77 -14.06 16.99
C LYS A 79 -8.37 -13.70 18.42
N GLU A 80 -7.44 -14.45 18.98
CA GLU A 80 -7.01 -14.31 20.37
C GLU A 80 -6.13 -13.07 20.57
N TYR A 81 -5.09 -12.90 19.75
CA TYR A 81 -4.05 -11.89 19.95
C TYR A 81 -4.32 -10.55 19.24
N VAL A 82 -5.39 -10.47 18.44
CA VAL A 82 -5.78 -9.23 17.76
C VAL A 82 -7.25 -8.91 17.98
N LEU A 83 -8.19 -9.67 17.42
CA LEU A 83 -9.59 -9.28 17.34
C LEU A 83 -10.29 -9.22 18.72
N ASN A 84 -9.91 -10.08 19.66
CA ASN A 84 -10.46 -10.11 21.02
C ASN A 84 -9.77 -9.12 21.96
N GLU A 85 -8.61 -8.60 21.59
CA GLU A 85 -7.87 -7.68 22.42
C GLU A 85 -8.54 -6.31 22.51
N GLN A 86 -8.67 -5.81 23.74
CA GLN A 86 -9.30 -4.51 23.98
C GLN A 86 -8.58 -3.34 23.29
N PRO A 87 -7.24 -3.30 23.24
CA PRO A 87 -6.51 -2.26 22.50
C PRO A 87 -6.91 -2.19 21.01
N PHE A 88 -7.03 -3.35 20.34
CA PHE A 88 -7.45 -3.37 18.93
C PHE A 88 -8.88 -2.88 18.74
N ARG A 89 -9.81 -3.33 19.60
CA ARG A 89 -11.21 -2.89 19.56
C ARG A 89 -11.34 -1.40 19.81
N ASN A 90 -10.57 -0.86 20.75
CA ASN A 90 -10.55 0.57 21.04
C ASN A 90 -9.98 1.36 19.86
N PHE A 91 -8.89 0.87 19.25
CA PHE A 91 -8.30 1.45 18.04
C PHE A 91 -9.32 1.53 16.91
N MET A 92 -10.10 0.48 16.67
CA MET A 92 -11.09 0.42 15.58
C MET A 92 -12.34 1.29 15.81
N LYS A 93 -12.71 1.55 17.07
CA LYS A 93 -14.04 2.05 17.48
C LYS A 93 -14.47 3.36 16.83
N ASP A 94 -13.55 4.29 16.59
CA ASP A 94 -13.86 5.63 16.11
C ASP A 94 -13.29 5.96 14.74
N LYS A 95 -12.73 4.98 14.04
CA LYS A 95 -12.15 5.18 12.72
C LYS A 95 -13.22 5.22 11.63
N GLN A 96 -12.99 6.09 10.66
CA GLN A 96 -13.80 6.21 9.44
C GLN A 96 -13.12 5.50 8.28
N VAL A 97 -11.78 5.54 8.27
CA VAL A 97 -10.94 4.89 7.27
C VAL A 97 -9.83 4.12 7.99
N ILE A 98 -9.60 2.89 7.55
CA ILE A 98 -8.41 2.10 7.93
C ILE A 98 -7.59 1.83 6.67
N VAL A 99 -6.30 2.14 6.75
CA VAL A 99 -5.34 1.78 5.71
C VAL A 99 -4.49 0.60 6.21
N ILE A 100 -4.61 -0.54 5.53
CA ILE A 100 -3.80 -1.75 5.77
C ILE A 100 -2.55 -1.64 4.92
N ILE A 101 -1.37 -1.69 5.54
CA ILE A 101 -0.08 -1.45 4.86
C ILE A 101 0.76 -2.71 4.91
N ALA A 102 1.20 -3.19 3.76
CA ALA A 102 2.02 -4.41 3.66
C ALA A 102 2.94 -4.42 2.45
N SER A 103 4.11 -5.05 2.57
CA SER A 103 4.88 -5.52 1.42
C SER A 103 4.27 -6.82 0.88
N THR A 104 4.18 -6.91 -0.45
CA THR A 104 3.64 -8.09 -1.14
C THR A 104 4.59 -9.27 -1.15
N GLY A 105 5.90 -9.02 -1.00
CA GLY A 105 6.95 -10.05 -1.14
C GLY A 105 7.42 -10.70 0.18
N GLY A 106 7.01 -10.17 1.34
CA GLY A 106 7.37 -10.74 2.64
C GLY A 106 6.59 -12.00 3.00
N GLY A 107 6.94 -12.69 4.07
CA GLY A 107 6.17 -13.83 4.60
C GLY A 107 4.91 -13.37 5.33
N THR A 108 5.07 -12.51 6.34
CA THR A 108 3.98 -12.07 7.23
C THR A 108 3.01 -11.14 6.53
N GLY A 109 3.48 -10.00 6.03
CA GLY A 109 2.61 -8.97 5.44
C GLY A 109 1.85 -9.47 4.23
N SER A 110 2.51 -10.24 3.36
CA SER A 110 1.92 -10.75 2.13
C SER A 110 0.81 -11.79 2.35
N ALA A 111 0.83 -12.54 3.45
CA ALA A 111 -0.23 -13.48 3.78
C ALA A 111 -1.34 -12.86 4.64
N LEU A 112 -0.99 -11.93 5.54
CA LEU A 112 -1.92 -11.34 6.50
C LEU A 112 -2.81 -10.26 5.86
N ALA A 113 -2.24 -9.35 5.05
CA ALA A 113 -3.00 -8.22 4.51
C ALA A 113 -4.18 -8.64 3.61
N PRO A 114 -4.07 -9.66 2.71
CA PRO A 114 -5.21 -10.19 1.98
C PRO A 114 -6.32 -10.75 2.88
N VAL A 115 -5.97 -11.37 3.99
CA VAL A 115 -6.97 -11.87 4.96
C VAL A 115 -7.67 -10.70 5.65
N LEU A 116 -6.93 -9.68 6.10
CA LEU A 116 -7.50 -8.53 6.79
C LEU A 116 -8.42 -7.71 5.88
N ILE A 117 -8.05 -7.47 4.62
CA ILE A 117 -8.88 -6.69 3.69
C ILE A 117 -10.18 -7.42 3.32
N GLN A 118 -10.24 -8.74 3.45
CA GLN A 118 -11.45 -9.53 3.27
C GLN A 118 -12.29 -9.64 4.54
N MET A 119 -11.64 -9.73 5.69
CA MET A 119 -12.27 -10.00 6.98
C MET A 119 -12.79 -8.73 7.66
N LEU A 120 -11.95 -7.70 7.77
CA LEU A 120 -12.30 -6.51 8.57
C LEU A 120 -13.52 -5.75 8.04
N PRO A 121 -13.76 -5.60 6.71
CA PRO A 121 -15.00 -4.97 6.21
C PRO A 121 -16.28 -5.71 6.63
N LYS A 122 -16.22 -7.03 6.80
CA LYS A 122 -17.35 -7.83 7.29
C LYS A 122 -17.61 -7.60 8.79
N LEU A 123 -16.56 -7.41 9.59
CA LEU A 123 -16.64 -7.15 11.03
C LEU A 123 -16.94 -5.68 11.36
N TYR A 124 -16.50 -4.74 10.55
CA TYR A 124 -16.62 -3.29 10.73
C TYR A 124 -17.18 -2.61 9.48
N PRO A 125 -18.45 -2.86 9.09
CA PRO A 125 -19.01 -2.41 7.82
C PRO A 125 -19.17 -0.89 7.68
N SER A 126 -19.06 -0.14 8.77
CA SER A 126 -19.11 1.33 8.76
C SER A 126 -17.75 1.97 8.45
N ILE A 127 -16.66 1.19 8.48
CA ILE A 127 -15.30 1.68 8.24
C ILE A 127 -14.92 1.41 6.78
N LYS A 128 -14.25 2.38 6.13
CA LYS A 128 -13.65 2.19 4.82
C LYS A 128 -12.28 1.57 4.97
N PHE A 129 -11.99 0.54 4.15
CA PHE A 129 -10.71 -0.14 4.16
C PHE A 129 -9.98 0.09 2.84
N ILE A 130 -8.72 0.49 2.94
CA ILE A 130 -7.82 0.71 1.81
C ILE A 130 -6.59 -0.16 2.04
N LEU A 131 -6.12 -0.84 1.00
CA LEU A 131 -4.89 -1.61 1.03
C LEU A 131 -3.75 -0.80 0.41
N ALA A 132 -2.73 -0.47 1.18
CA ALA A 132 -1.48 0.12 0.67
C ALA A 132 -0.43 -0.99 0.50
N GLN A 133 -0.24 -1.44 -0.73
CA GLN A 133 0.75 -2.47 -1.05
C GLN A 133 2.09 -1.85 -1.48
N ILE A 134 3.18 -2.50 -1.07
CA ILE A 134 4.55 -2.15 -1.47
C ILE A 134 5.11 -3.32 -2.27
N LEU A 135 5.33 -3.10 -3.56
CA LEU A 135 5.88 -4.10 -4.47
C LEU A 135 7.40 -4.23 -4.31
N PRO A 136 7.96 -5.44 -4.44
CA PRO A 136 9.40 -5.67 -4.36
C PRO A 136 10.11 -5.11 -5.60
N THR A 137 11.44 -4.98 -5.50
CA THR A 137 12.27 -4.81 -6.68
C THR A 137 12.34 -6.10 -7.49
N LEU A 138 12.56 -5.99 -8.81
CA LEU A 138 12.74 -7.17 -9.67
C LEU A 138 14.04 -7.94 -9.39
N GLU A 139 14.96 -7.34 -8.64
CA GLU A 139 16.23 -7.94 -8.22
C GLU A 139 16.11 -8.80 -6.95
N GLU A 140 14.91 -8.84 -6.32
CA GLU A 140 14.72 -9.61 -5.10
C GLU A 140 14.65 -11.12 -5.36
N SER A 141 14.70 -11.93 -4.28
CA SER A 141 14.71 -13.39 -4.37
C SER A 141 13.43 -13.93 -5.04
N ILE A 142 13.53 -15.14 -5.61
CA ILE A 142 12.40 -15.86 -6.18
C ILE A 142 11.24 -15.92 -5.20
N ASP A 143 11.49 -16.30 -3.94
CA ASP A 143 10.45 -16.42 -2.91
C ASP A 143 9.69 -15.11 -2.73
N THR A 144 10.39 -13.96 -2.81
CA THR A 144 9.78 -12.64 -2.72
C THR A 144 8.85 -12.36 -3.91
N LEU A 145 9.30 -12.68 -5.12
CA LEU A 145 8.50 -12.48 -6.33
C LEU A 145 7.31 -13.45 -6.37
N GLU A 146 7.49 -14.71 -5.97
CA GLU A 146 6.41 -15.70 -5.84
C GLU A 146 5.38 -15.28 -4.80
N ASN A 147 5.83 -14.81 -3.63
CA ASN A 147 4.94 -14.28 -2.61
C ASN A 147 4.08 -13.12 -3.14
N THR A 148 4.65 -12.25 -3.98
CA THR A 148 3.92 -11.16 -4.62
C THR A 148 2.82 -11.70 -5.55
N MET A 149 3.11 -12.70 -6.37
CA MET A 149 2.12 -13.30 -7.25
C MET A 149 1.01 -14.01 -6.47
N GLN A 150 1.35 -14.68 -5.36
CA GLN A 150 0.37 -15.31 -4.48
C GLN A 150 -0.46 -14.27 -3.71
N PHE A 151 0.14 -13.16 -3.29
CA PHE A 151 -0.57 -12.04 -2.67
C PHE A 151 -1.69 -11.54 -3.56
N MET A 152 -1.42 -11.35 -4.85
CA MET A 152 -2.42 -10.88 -5.81
C MET A 152 -3.56 -11.87 -6.01
N LYS A 153 -3.27 -13.18 -6.01
CA LYS A 153 -4.29 -14.23 -6.11
C LYS A 153 -5.20 -14.30 -4.88
N ASP A 154 -4.65 -13.97 -3.71
CA ASP A 154 -5.39 -13.99 -2.44
C ASP A 154 -6.24 -12.73 -2.21
N LEU A 155 -6.20 -11.72 -3.09
CA LEU A 155 -6.99 -10.50 -2.94
C LEU A 155 -8.45 -10.69 -3.41
N PRO A 156 -9.45 -10.03 -2.78
CA PRO A 156 -10.83 -10.05 -3.23
C PRO A 156 -11.00 -9.27 -4.54
N GLU A 157 -12.16 -9.39 -5.19
CA GLU A 157 -12.44 -8.66 -6.44
C GLU A 157 -12.71 -7.16 -6.23
N ASN A 158 -13.37 -6.80 -5.13
CA ASN A 158 -13.83 -5.43 -4.86
C ASN A 158 -13.10 -4.83 -3.64
N TYR A 159 -12.01 -4.14 -3.88
CA TYR A 159 -11.24 -3.44 -2.86
C TYR A 159 -10.59 -2.18 -3.43
N THR A 160 -10.23 -1.25 -2.55
CA THR A 160 -9.46 -0.05 -2.90
C THR A 160 -8.00 -0.27 -2.58
N ILE A 161 -7.11 0.00 -3.53
CA ILE A 161 -5.68 -0.25 -3.38
C ILE A 161 -4.83 0.98 -3.75
N MET A 162 -3.85 1.29 -2.91
CA MET A 162 -2.71 2.15 -3.23
C MET A 162 -1.51 1.26 -3.54
N SER A 163 -0.74 1.58 -4.58
CA SER A 163 0.32 0.69 -5.05
C SER A 163 1.65 1.45 -5.19
N TYR A 164 2.62 1.05 -4.39
CA TYR A 164 3.96 1.61 -4.31
C TYR A 164 5.00 0.64 -4.89
N ASP A 165 6.05 1.15 -5.49
CA ASP A 165 7.01 0.34 -6.24
C ASP A 165 8.46 0.59 -5.78
N ASN A 166 9.05 -0.38 -5.11
CA ASN A 166 10.44 -0.31 -4.69
C ASN A 166 11.46 -0.27 -5.84
N ASN A 167 11.05 -0.52 -7.09
CA ASN A 167 11.94 -0.31 -8.24
C ASN A 167 12.15 1.18 -8.54
N LYS A 168 11.27 2.05 -8.06
CA LYS A 168 11.30 3.47 -8.42
C LYS A 168 12.14 4.34 -7.49
N GLN A 169 12.20 4.11 -6.25
CA GLN A 169 13.06 4.66 -5.18
C GLN A 169 13.68 6.08 -5.41
N GLY A 170 13.12 6.88 -6.31
CA GLY A 170 13.75 8.13 -6.73
C GLY A 170 15.15 7.90 -7.32
N ASN A 171 16.13 8.71 -6.87
CA ASN A 171 17.54 8.58 -7.25
C ASN A 171 18.41 7.89 -6.19
N VAL A 172 17.81 7.20 -5.22
CA VAL A 172 18.49 6.52 -4.11
C VAL A 172 18.18 5.03 -4.12
N ASN A 173 19.08 4.22 -3.58
CA ASN A 173 18.98 2.76 -3.61
C ASN A 173 19.02 2.14 -2.21
N GLY A 174 18.62 0.87 -2.12
CA GLY A 174 18.75 0.06 -0.92
C GLY A 174 17.90 0.54 0.25
N VAL A 175 18.52 0.73 1.42
CA VAL A 175 17.80 1.11 2.66
C VAL A 175 17.25 2.53 2.55
N GLU A 176 17.99 3.46 1.97
CA GLU A 176 17.57 4.85 1.78
C GLU A 176 16.40 4.94 0.80
N GLY A 177 16.42 4.14 -0.27
CA GLY A 177 15.31 4.07 -1.23
C GLY A 177 14.02 3.56 -0.59
N ARG A 178 14.08 2.51 0.23
CA ARG A 178 12.92 2.04 0.99
C ARG A 178 12.41 3.09 1.98
N ARG A 179 13.32 3.81 2.65
CA ARG A 179 12.95 4.90 3.54
C ARG A 179 12.22 6.01 2.78
N TYR A 180 12.74 6.40 1.62
CA TYR A 180 12.09 7.36 0.73
C TYR A 180 10.66 6.94 0.39
N ILE A 181 10.44 5.69 -0.06
CA ILE A 181 9.09 5.17 -0.35
C ILE A 181 8.19 5.25 0.89
N ASN A 182 8.68 4.86 2.07
CA ASN A 182 7.91 4.93 3.31
C ASN A 182 7.50 6.38 3.64
N GLU A 183 8.39 7.34 3.45
CA GLU A 183 8.10 8.77 3.63
C GLU A 183 7.03 9.27 2.63
N GLN A 184 7.10 8.84 1.37
CA GLN A 184 6.08 9.17 0.36
C GLN A 184 4.71 8.58 0.73
N ILE A 185 4.66 7.34 1.20
CA ILE A 185 3.41 6.73 1.71
C ILE A 185 2.80 7.59 2.81
N VAL A 186 3.59 8.01 3.79
CA VAL A 186 3.09 8.86 4.89
C VAL A 186 2.55 10.20 4.38
N GLN A 187 3.18 10.81 3.38
CA GLN A 187 2.66 12.05 2.79
C GLN A 187 1.34 11.83 2.03
N ASP A 188 1.20 10.71 1.31
CA ASP A 188 -0.06 10.36 0.64
C ASP A 188 -1.19 10.11 1.64
N LEU A 189 -0.88 9.46 2.77
CA LEU A 189 -1.84 9.26 3.86
C LEU A 189 -2.35 10.57 4.45
N LYS A 190 -1.54 11.63 4.52
CA LYS A 190 -2.00 12.98 4.91
C LYS A 190 -3.02 13.55 3.93
N VAL A 191 -2.84 13.32 2.62
CA VAL A 191 -3.82 13.75 1.62
C VAL A 191 -5.14 13.00 1.82
N ILE A 192 -5.09 11.68 2.02
CA ILE A 192 -6.27 10.84 2.29
C ILE A 192 -6.98 11.27 3.59
N ARG A 193 -6.24 11.67 4.62
CA ARG A 193 -6.80 12.17 5.88
C ARG A 193 -7.46 13.55 5.74
N GLY A 194 -7.21 14.24 4.62
CA GLY A 194 -7.76 15.56 4.35
C GLY A 194 -6.96 16.71 4.96
N ASP A 195 -5.66 16.52 5.25
CA ASP A 195 -4.81 17.55 5.85
C ASP A 195 -4.62 18.78 4.94
N TYR A 196 -4.80 18.61 3.64
CA TYR A 196 -4.67 19.67 2.63
C TYR A 196 -6.01 20.35 2.25
N ILE A 197 -7.12 19.93 2.87
CA ILE A 197 -8.41 20.58 2.68
C ILE A 197 -8.50 21.81 3.58
N ASN A 198 -8.88 22.95 2.99
CA ASN A 198 -9.13 24.15 3.73
C ASN A 198 -10.64 24.35 3.93
N ASN A 199 -11.10 24.23 5.17
CA ASN A 199 -12.52 24.34 5.54
C ASN A 199 -13.08 25.78 5.46
N ALA A 200 -12.30 26.76 5.02
CA ALA A 200 -12.74 28.16 4.92
C ALA A 200 -13.56 28.46 3.66
N THR A 201 -13.70 27.51 2.73
CA THR A 201 -14.46 27.69 1.47
C THR A 201 -15.83 27.04 1.58
N ALA A 202 -16.90 27.79 1.27
CA ALA A 202 -18.29 27.31 1.37
C ALA A 202 -18.64 26.17 0.40
N ASP A 203 -17.89 26.04 -0.70
CA ASP A 203 -18.12 25.06 -1.78
C ASP A 203 -16.96 24.03 -1.87
N GLY A 204 -16.31 23.73 -0.74
CA GLY A 204 -15.18 22.80 -0.69
C GLY A 204 -15.59 21.33 -0.53
N ILE A 205 -14.59 20.45 -0.61
CA ILE A 205 -14.74 19.02 -0.28
C ILE A 205 -15.05 18.89 1.21
N ASP A 206 -16.17 18.25 1.55
CA ASP A 206 -16.50 17.93 2.93
C ASP A 206 -16.08 16.49 3.30
N GLU A 207 -16.31 16.10 4.56
CA GLU A 207 -16.01 14.77 5.09
C GLU A 207 -16.73 13.66 4.30
N ARG A 208 -17.99 13.88 3.93
CA ARG A 208 -18.82 12.91 3.20
C ARG A 208 -18.34 12.74 1.77
N ASP A 209 -17.96 13.86 1.12
CA ASP A 209 -17.38 13.85 -0.21
C ASP A 209 -16.10 13.04 -0.22
N LEU A 210 -15.19 13.29 0.73
CA LEU A 210 -13.93 12.59 0.82
C LEU A 210 -14.12 11.08 1.06
N LEU A 211 -15.04 10.70 1.95
CA LEU A 211 -15.40 9.30 2.16
C LEU A 211 -16.00 8.66 0.90
N THR A 212 -16.78 9.39 0.11
CA THR A 212 -17.34 8.92 -1.17
C THR A 212 -16.22 8.68 -2.18
N ILE A 213 -15.28 9.60 -2.31
CA ILE A 213 -14.12 9.49 -3.19
C ILE A 213 -13.27 8.26 -2.82
N LEU A 214 -13.06 8.02 -1.53
CA LEU A 214 -12.23 6.90 -1.05
C LEU A 214 -12.93 5.53 -1.14
N ASN A 215 -14.22 5.48 -1.47
CA ASN A 215 -15.00 4.25 -1.45
C ASN A 215 -15.06 3.48 -2.80
N ALA A 216 -14.60 4.07 -3.89
CA ALA A 216 -14.60 3.38 -5.17
C ALA A 216 -13.63 2.18 -5.15
N PRO A 217 -14.04 1.01 -5.65
CA PRO A 217 -13.13 -0.11 -5.83
C PRO A 217 -12.12 0.19 -6.95
N GLY A 218 -10.97 -0.46 -6.89
CA GLY A 218 -9.90 -0.27 -7.87
C GLY A 218 -8.70 0.46 -7.29
N ARG A 219 -7.86 1.01 -8.16
CA ARG A 219 -6.67 1.71 -7.72
C ARG A 219 -6.99 3.15 -7.33
N LEU A 220 -6.52 3.51 -6.15
CA LEU A 220 -6.46 4.87 -5.64
C LEU A 220 -5.03 5.38 -5.82
N ALA A 221 -4.88 6.47 -6.57
CA ALA A 221 -3.61 7.16 -6.75
C ALA A 221 -3.69 8.55 -6.11
N VAL A 222 -2.61 8.93 -5.46
CA VAL A 222 -2.42 10.26 -4.89
C VAL A 222 -1.27 10.92 -5.62
N ASP A 223 -1.45 12.17 -6.03
CA ASP A 223 -0.39 13.00 -6.56
C ASP A 223 -0.29 14.32 -5.78
N ARG A 224 0.93 14.81 -5.60
CA ARG A 224 1.21 15.98 -4.76
C ARG A 224 2.28 16.86 -5.37
N LEU A 225 1.98 18.12 -5.50
CA LEU A 225 2.95 19.19 -5.67
C LEU A 225 2.94 20.04 -4.41
N LEU A 226 4.00 19.97 -3.63
CA LEU A 226 4.16 20.69 -2.37
C LEU A 226 5.24 21.76 -2.51
N ASP A 227 5.11 22.85 -1.75
CA ASP A 227 6.09 23.95 -1.73
C ASP A 227 6.37 24.56 -3.12
N ILE A 228 5.31 24.72 -3.94
CA ILE A 228 5.42 25.24 -5.30
C ILE A 228 5.94 26.68 -5.25
N SER A 229 7.04 26.94 -5.98
CA SER A 229 7.62 28.27 -6.07
C SER A 229 6.64 29.24 -6.78
N GLN A 230 6.55 30.48 -6.30
CA GLN A 230 5.78 31.53 -6.97
C GLN A 230 6.28 31.89 -8.39
N THR A 231 7.46 31.42 -8.75
CA THR A 231 8.07 31.58 -10.09
C THR A 231 7.88 30.36 -10.97
N SER A 232 7.23 29.30 -10.49
CA SER A 232 6.93 28.12 -11.31
C SER A 232 5.97 28.48 -12.43
N THR A 233 6.27 28.05 -13.65
CA THR A 233 5.51 28.39 -14.86
C THR A 233 4.79 27.20 -15.49
N ASN A 234 4.94 25.98 -14.96
CA ASN A 234 4.42 24.77 -15.59
C ASN A 234 3.87 23.79 -14.52
N ILE A 235 2.95 24.25 -13.67
CA ILE A 235 2.32 23.40 -12.64
C ILE A 235 1.60 22.20 -13.29
N ASN A 236 0.99 22.41 -14.45
CA ASN A 236 0.25 21.39 -15.20
C ASN A 236 1.17 20.28 -15.69
N GLU A 237 2.30 20.63 -16.32
CA GLU A 237 3.29 19.66 -16.80
C GLU A 237 3.88 18.86 -15.62
N MET A 238 4.14 19.54 -14.50
CA MET A 238 4.62 18.87 -13.28
C MET A 238 3.61 17.86 -12.75
N LEU A 239 2.32 18.25 -12.68
CA LEU A 239 1.24 17.36 -12.22
C LEU A 239 1.06 16.18 -13.17
N VAL A 240 0.97 16.42 -14.48
CA VAL A 240 0.83 15.36 -15.49
C VAL A 240 2.02 14.41 -15.44
N LYS A 241 3.25 14.92 -15.31
CA LYS A 241 4.44 14.11 -15.18
C LYS A 241 4.40 13.22 -13.95
N ASN A 242 4.05 13.76 -12.79
CA ASN A 242 3.96 12.97 -11.56
C ASN A 242 2.89 11.88 -11.65
N ILE A 243 1.74 12.17 -12.28
CA ILE A 243 0.67 11.19 -12.48
C ILE A 243 1.13 10.07 -13.41
N THR A 244 1.83 10.39 -14.51
CA THR A 244 2.22 9.42 -15.54
C THR A 244 3.51 8.70 -15.23
N ASP A 245 4.45 9.35 -14.55
CA ASP A 245 5.79 8.85 -14.25
C ASP A 245 6.21 9.19 -12.82
N SER A 246 5.42 8.70 -11.85
CA SER A 246 5.75 8.82 -10.43
C SER A 246 7.05 8.10 -10.10
N ASP A 247 7.84 8.65 -9.21
CA ASP A 247 9.12 8.09 -8.73
C ASP A 247 9.00 7.20 -7.49
N TYR A 248 7.76 6.89 -7.04
CA TYR A 248 7.50 6.05 -5.89
C TYR A 248 6.24 5.15 -6.01
N THR A 249 5.31 5.44 -6.91
CA THR A 249 4.14 4.59 -7.17
C THR A 249 4.30 3.75 -8.43
N THR A 250 3.56 2.66 -8.56
CA THR A 250 3.47 1.92 -9.82
C THR A 250 2.95 2.83 -10.94
N SER A 251 3.37 2.57 -12.17
CA SER A 251 2.86 3.29 -13.34
C SER A 251 1.36 3.04 -13.51
N LEU A 252 0.64 3.98 -14.12
CA LEU A 252 -0.77 3.81 -14.46
C LEU A 252 -0.87 3.04 -15.78
N ASP A 253 -1.50 1.89 -15.76
CA ASP A 253 -1.72 1.07 -16.96
C ASP A 253 -2.73 1.71 -17.90
N ASN A 254 -3.73 2.36 -17.31
CA ASN A 254 -4.74 3.13 -18.01
C ASN A 254 -5.11 4.35 -17.16
N THR A 255 -4.91 5.52 -17.70
CA THR A 255 -5.31 6.77 -17.05
C THR A 255 -6.81 7.05 -17.21
N LYS A 256 -7.48 6.42 -18.18
CA LYS A 256 -8.92 6.55 -18.40
C LYS A 256 -9.71 5.60 -17.50
N GLY A 257 -10.93 5.99 -17.14
CA GLY A 257 -11.82 5.16 -16.33
C GLY A 257 -11.78 5.49 -14.84
N VAL A 258 -11.17 6.61 -14.45
CA VAL A 258 -11.28 7.14 -13.09
C VAL A 258 -12.75 7.40 -12.75
N GLU A 259 -13.18 6.99 -11.55
CA GLU A 259 -14.54 7.24 -11.08
C GLU A 259 -14.67 8.57 -10.34
N TYR A 260 -13.68 8.87 -9.50
CA TYR A 260 -13.63 10.08 -8.69
C TYR A 260 -12.27 10.76 -8.77
N ILE A 261 -12.31 12.09 -8.83
CA ILE A 261 -11.13 12.96 -8.77
C ILE A 261 -11.37 14.00 -7.67
N ALA A 262 -10.47 14.11 -6.71
CA ALA A 262 -10.45 15.21 -5.77
C ALA A 262 -9.24 16.08 -6.04
N VAL A 263 -9.46 17.40 -6.17
CA VAL A 263 -8.41 18.41 -6.34
C VAL A 263 -8.42 19.33 -5.14
N MET A 264 -7.34 19.34 -4.38
CA MET A 264 -7.14 20.20 -3.22
C MET A 264 -6.01 21.16 -3.55
N GLN A 265 -6.32 22.45 -3.64
CA GLN A 265 -5.29 23.44 -3.97
C GLN A 265 -5.27 24.59 -2.95
N THR A 266 -4.06 25.02 -2.63
CA THR A 266 -3.78 26.27 -1.93
C THR A 266 -2.75 27.02 -2.76
N LEU A 267 -3.16 28.02 -3.52
CA LEU A 267 -2.32 28.74 -4.47
C LEU A 267 -2.42 30.24 -4.32
N SER A 268 -1.31 30.95 -4.57
CA SER A 268 -1.32 32.38 -4.72
C SER A 268 -2.10 32.78 -5.99
N SER A 269 -2.66 33.99 -6.03
CA SER A 269 -3.48 34.46 -7.16
C SER A 269 -2.79 34.39 -8.52
N LYS A 270 -1.45 34.45 -8.54
CA LYS A 270 -0.66 34.32 -9.76
C LYS A 270 -0.68 32.87 -10.27
N LEU A 271 -0.48 31.90 -9.36
CA LEU A 271 -0.42 30.48 -9.72
C LEU A 271 -1.84 29.91 -9.97
N GLU A 272 -2.86 30.45 -9.32
CA GLU A 272 -4.25 30.05 -9.53
C GLU A 272 -4.71 30.23 -10.98
N SER A 273 -4.33 31.34 -11.64
CA SER A 273 -4.67 31.58 -13.04
C SER A 273 -4.02 30.59 -14.00
N GLU A 274 -2.82 30.11 -13.68
CA GLU A 274 -2.13 29.07 -14.45
C GLU A 274 -2.75 27.68 -14.22
N PHE A 275 -3.21 27.41 -13.00
CA PHE A 275 -3.75 26.08 -12.64
C PHE A 275 -5.19 25.87 -13.11
N ASN A 276 -6.03 26.91 -13.22
CA ASN A 276 -7.42 26.77 -13.69
C ASN A 276 -7.53 26.17 -15.10
N SER A 277 -6.49 26.29 -15.93
CA SER A 277 -6.41 25.59 -17.23
C SER A 277 -6.13 24.10 -17.09
N SER A 278 -5.55 23.64 -15.98
CA SER A 278 -5.07 22.27 -15.80
C SER A 278 -6.16 21.28 -15.40
N ILE A 279 -7.27 21.71 -14.85
CA ILE A 279 -8.42 20.83 -14.59
C ILE A 279 -8.95 20.25 -15.90
N SER A 280 -8.94 21.02 -16.99
CA SER A 280 -9.31 20.54 -18.32
C SER A 280 -8.31 19.53 -18.88
N GLU A 281 -7.02 19.75 -18.65
CA GLU A 281 -5.95 18.80 -19.03
C GLU A 281 -6.04 17.53 -18.20
N LEU A 282 -6.28 17.64 -16.88
CA LEU A 282 -6.49 16.50 -16.01
C LEU A 282 -7.68 15.65 -16.50
N ARG A 283 -8.80 16.28 -16.89
CA ARG A 283 -9.94 15.58 -17.49
C ARG A 283 -9.57 14.87 -18.80
N SER A 284 -8.78 15.51 -19.65
CA SER A 284 -8.34 14.88 -20.88
C SER A 284 -7.44 13.66 -20.65
N LEU A 285 -6.67 13.67 -19.54
CA LEU A 285 -5.77 12.60 -19.15
C LEU A 285 -6.54 11.41 -18.52
N VAL A 286 -7.45 11.67 -17.58
CA VAL A 286 -8.04 10.63 -16.74
C VAL A 286 -9.51 10.30 -17.07
N GLY A 287 -10.16 11.06 -17.95
CA GLY A 287 -11.53 10.79 -18.43
C GLY A 287 -12.64 11.51 -17.62
N GLU A 288 -13.88 11.00 -17.75
CA GLU A 288 -15.13 11.67 -17.33
C GLU A 288 -15.50 11.44 -15.85
N GLY A 289 -14.55 11.16 -14.98
CA GLY A 289 -14.80 10.98 -13.54
C GLY A 289 -15.45 12.19 -12.86
N LYS A 290 -16.17 11.97 -11.77
CA LYS A 290 -16.70 13.06 -10.95
C LYS A 290 -15.57 13.82 -10.28
N ILE A 291 -15.55 15.14 -10.50
CA ILE A 291 -14.53 16.02 -9.92
C ILE A 291 -15.10 16.75 -8.71
N TYR A 292 -14.38 16.64 -7.61
CA TYR A 292 -14.55 17.42 -6.40
C TYR A 292 -13.36 18.38 -6.25
N SER A 293 -13.59 19.61 -5.91
CA SER A 293 -12.51 20.58 -5.76
C SER A 293 -12.60 21.36 -4.46
N ASN A 294 -11.46 21.54 -3.81
CA ASN A 294 -11.29 22.45 -2.70
C ASN A 294 -10.22 23.47 -3.10
N ILE A 295 -10.67 24.68 -3.39
CA ILE A 295 -9.83 25.77 -3.88
C ILE A 295 -9.66 26.77 -2.76
N SER A 296 -8.45 27.02 -2.32
CA SER A 296 -8.12 28.05 -1.36
C SER A 296 -7.02 28.96 -1.85
N LYS A 297 -7.10 30.23 -1.48
CA LYS A 297 -6.07 31.20 -1.77
C LYS A 297 -4.98 31.14 -0.70
N ALA A 298 -3.74 31.05 -1.12
CA ALA A 298 -2.60 31.13 -0.22
C ALA A 298 -2.50 32.54 0.36
N GLU A 299 -2.50 32.65 1.68
CA GLU A 299 -2.22 33.88 2.41
C GLU A 299 -0.70 34.09 2.57
N SER A 300 -0.32 35.25 3.14
CA SER A 300 1.09 35.56 3.37
C SER A 300 1.70 34.56 4.37
N GLY A 301 2.67 33.78 3.91
CA GLY A 301 3.33 32.73 4.68
C GLY A 301 2.84 31.30 4.39
N ASP A 302 1.73 31.14 3.67
CA ASP A 302 1.26 29.83 3.22
C ASP A 302 2.15 29.30 2.09
N LYS A 303 2.35 27.98 2.09
CA LYS A 303 3.02 27.26 1.01
C LYS A 303 2.02 26.91 -0.08
N ASN A 304 2.39 27.20 -1.32
CA ASN A 304 1.57 26.78 -2.45
C ASN A 304 1.61 25.25 -2.59
N SER A 305 0.44 24.65 -2.77
CA SER A 305 0.33 23.18 -2.92
C SER A 305 -0.86 22.81 -3.80
N VAL A 306 -0.70 21.70 -4.51
CA VAL A 306 -1.78 21.01 -5.24
C VAL A 306 -1.69 19.54 -4.90
N CYS A 307 -2.78 18.97 -4.40
CA CYS A 307 -2.91 17.54 -4.15
C CYS A 307 -4.11 17.00 -4.95
N VAL A 308 -3.92 15.85 -5.58
CA VAL A 308 -4.96 15.19 -6.37
C VAL A 308 -5.13 13.77 -5.86
N ILE A 309 -6.39 13.36 -5.64
CA ILE A 309 -6.76 11.96 -5.43
C ILE A 309 -7.53 11.51 -6.68
N MET A 310 -7.14 10.39 -7.24
CA MET A 310 -7.85 9.71 -8.33
C MET A 310 -8.20 8.31 -7.83
N ASN A 311 -9.48 7.93 -7.89
CA ASN A 311 -9.93 6.61 -7.46
C ASN A 311 -10.83 5.94 -8.50
N GLY A 312 -10.87 4.59 -8.49
CA GLY A 312 -11.53 3.78 -9.51
C GLY A 312 -10.64 3.47 -10.72
N LEU A 313 -9.34 3.76 -10.64
CA LEU A 313 -8.38 3.45 -11.69
C LEU A 313 -8.16 1.94 -11.85
N ALA A 314 -7.67 1.52 -13.01
CA ALA A 314 -7.25 0.14 -13.25
C ALA A 314 -6.13 -0.29 -12.29
N LEU A 315 -6.15 -1.56 -11.90
CA LEU A 315 -5.07 -2.16 -11.11
C LEU A 315 -3.76 -2.18 -11.93
N PRO A 316 -2.58 -2.17 -11.29
CA PRO A 316 -1.29 -2.10 -11.99
C PRO A 316 -0.87 -3.47 -12.57
N TYR A 317 -1.65 -4.01 -13.50
CA TYR A 317 -1.43 -5.32 -14.11
C TYR A 317 -0.09 -5.41 -14.84
N SER A 318 0.32 -4.36 -15.54
CA SER A 318 1.61 -4.32 -16.23
C SER A 318 2.79 -4.58 -15.29
N GLN A 319 2.72 -4.10 -14.06
CA GLN A 319 3.78 -4.35 -13.08
C GLN A 319 3.78 -5.81 -12.60
N PHE A 320 2.60 -6.43 -12.45
CA PHE A 320 2.53 -7.86 -12.12
C PHE A 320 2.99 -8.74 -13.27
N ASP A 321 2.69 -8.37 -14.53
CA ASP A 321 3.20 -9.06 -15.71
C ASP A 321 4.74 -8.99 -15.80
N ARG A 322 5.34 -7.87 -15.42
CA ARG A 322 6.81 -7.74 -15.31
C ARG A 322 7.38 -8.69 -14.25
N ILE A 323 6.75 -8.79 -13.07
CA ILE A 323 7.16 -9.70 -12.01
C ILE A 323 7.01 -11.16 -12.47
N ALA A 324 5.89 -11.52 -13.11
CA ALA A 324 5.66 -12.86 -13.66
C ALA A 324 6.68 -13.24 -14.73
N SER A 325 6.99 -12.31 -15.64
CA SER A 325 8.01 -12.49 -16.68
C SER A 325 9.39 -12.71 -16.09
N LYS A 326 9.75 -11.92 -15.06
CA LYS A 326 11.03 -12.06 -14.35
C LYS A 326 11.14 -13.40 -13.62
N LEU A 327 10.06 -13.85 -12.99
CA LEU A 327 10.00 -15.19 -12.37
C LEU A 327 10.23 -16.30 -13.39
N THR A 328 9.61 -16.20 -14.56
CA THR A 328 9.77 -17.18 -15.62
C THR A 328 11.22 -17.22 -16.11
N GLU A 329 11.84 -16.06 -16.39
CA GLU A 329 13.25 -15.93 -16.77
C GLU A 329 14.18 -16.62 -15.75
N ILE A 330 13.98 -16.35 -14.45
CA ILE A 330 14.84 -16.92 -13.40
C ILE A 330 14.65 -18.44 -13.30
N LYS A 331 13.41 -18.96 -13.42
CA LYS A 331 13.14 -20.40 -13.37
C LYS A 331 13.77 -21.13 -14.57
N GLU A 332 13.64 -20.58 -15.77
CA GLU A 332 14.27 -21.15 -16.97
C GLU A 332 15.80 -21.15 -16.88
N SER A 333 16.40 -20.06 -16.38
CA SER A 333 17.85 -20.00 -16.17
C SER A 333 18.33 -21.09 -15.19
N ARG A 334 17.62 -21.27 -14.06
CA ARG A 334 17.95 -22.32 -13.08
C ARG A 334 17.82 -23.71 -13.66
N THR A 335 16.79 -23.99 -14.46
CA THR A 335 16.60 -25.28 -15.10
C THR A 335 17.78 -25.60 -16.04
N LYS A 336 18.17 -24.63 -16.89
CA LYS A 336 19.34 -24.76 -17.76
C LYS A 336 20.64 -24.98 -16.98
N ASP A 337 20.83 -24.28 -15.86
CA ASP A 337 22.00 -24.44 -15.01
C ASP A 337 22.04 -25.82 -14.35
N LEU A 338 20.91 -26.38 -13.94
CA LEU A 338 20.79 -27.74 -13.40
C LEU A 338 21.08 -28.81 -14.48
N GLU A 339 20.52 -28.65 -15.67
CA GLU A 339 20.79 -29.52 -16.83
C GLU A 339 22.29 -29.50 -17.21
N ASN A 340 22.90 -28.31 -17.24
CA ASN A 340 24.32 -28.14 -17.49
C ASN A 340 25.21 -28.78 -16.39
N LYS A 341 24.78 -28.76 -15.15
CA LYS A 341 25.47 -29.43 -14.03
C LYS A 341 25.30 -30.95 -14.10
N SER A 342 24.10 -31.46 -14.41
CA SER A 342 23.87 -32.90 -14.56
C SER A 342 24.67 -33.46 -15.74
N ASN A 343 24.77 -32.75 -16.85
CA ASN A 343 25.58 -33.13 -18.00
C ASN A 343 27.11 -33.13 -17.71
N LYS A 344 27.58 -32.39 -16.70
CA LYS A 344 28.98 -32.37 -16.24
C LYS A 344 29.30 -33.48 -15.21
N VAL A 345 28.31 -34.07 -14.57
CA VAL A 345 28.45 -35.11 -13.52
C VAL A 345 28.35 -36.51 -14.10
N GLY A 346 28.36 -36.71 -15.40
CA GLY A 346 28.36 -38.00 -16.08
C GLY A 346 29.50 -39.00 -15.73
N ALA A 347 30.19 -38.82 -14.59
CA ALA A 347 31.17 -39.76 -14.05
C ALA A 347 30.76 -40.36 -12.67
N TRP A 348 29.55 -40.04 -12.16
CA TRP A 348 29.08 -40.46 -10.83
C TRP A 348 27.70 -41.12 -10.85
N ASP A 349 27.32 -41.73 -11.99
CA ASP A 349 26.04 -42.44 -12.19
C ASP A 349 25.95 -43.79 -11.47
N SER A 350 26.19 -43.83 -10.16
CA SER A 350 25.90 -45.05 -9.38
C SER A 350 25.43 -44.76 -7.94
N TYR A 351 24.80 -43.66 -7.69
CA TYR A 351 24.13 -43.45 -6.39
C TYR A 351 22.67 -43.03 -6.62
N GLU A 352 21.79 -44.06 -6.62
CA GLU A 352 20.34 -43.83 -6.53
C GLU A 352 20.03 -43.24 -5.16
N SER A 353 19.73 -41.95 -5.10
CA SER A 353 19.08 -41.34 -3.94
C SER A 353 17.58 -41.33 -4.17
N THR A 354 16.89 -42.29 -3.61
CA THR A 354 15.44 -42.26 -3.40
C THR A 354 15.12 -41.24 -2.31
N THR A 355 14.83 -40.06 -2.70
CA THR A 355 14.02 -39.13 -1.90
C THR A 355 12.91 -38.60 -2.78
N GLN A 356 11.78 -39.29 -2.76
CA GLN A 356 10.50 -38.74 -3.13
C GLN A 356 10.10 -37.75 -2.02
N ASP A 357 10.35 -36.47 -2.24
CA ASP A 357 9.67 -35.45 -1.49
C ASP A 357 8.20 -35.43 -1.95
N THR A 358 7.36 -36.08 -1.16
CA THR A 358 5.91 -35.92 -1.25
C THR A 358 5.57 -34.45 -0.97
N ILE A 359 5.22 -33.71 -2.04
CA ILE A 359 4.53 -32.44 -1.92
C ILE A 359 3.19 -32.76 -1.27
N GLU A 360 3.09 -32.55 0.04
CA GLU A 360 1.79 -32.50 0.70
C GLU A 360 0.97 -31.36 0.07
N ASP A 361 -0.13 -31.73 -0.54
CA ASP A 361 -1.18 -30.86 -1.04
C ASP A 361 -1.62 -29.94 0.12
N THR A 362 -1.05 -28.74 0.18
CA THR A 362 -1.47 -27.73 1.16
C THR A 362 -2.87 -27.28 0.77
N LYS A 363 -3.90 -27.80 1.47
CA LYS A 363 -5.28 -27.34 1.34
C LYS A 363 -5.29 -25.82 1.36
N GLU A 364 -5.88 -25.24 0.35
CA GLU A 364 -6.12 -23.80 0.22
C GLU A 364 -6.71 -23.25 1.53
N PHE A 365 -6.27 -22.06 1.96
CA PHE A 365 -6.79 -21.42 3.17
C PHE A 365 -8.25 -21.02 2.94
N ASP A 366 -9.17 -21.78 3.52
CA ASP A 366 -10.59 -21.52 3.44
C ASP A 366 -10.96 -20.38 4.41
N LEU A 367 -11.04 -19.16 3.84
CA LEU A 367 -11.39 -17.96 4.59
C LEU A 367 -12.84 -17.99 5.10
N ASP A 368 -13.78 -18.54 4.34
CA ASP A 368 -15.18 -18.57 4.74
C ASP A 368 -15.40 -19.56 5.89
N ALA A 369 -14.75 -20.71 5.86
CA ALA A 369 -14.69 -21.62 7.01
C ALA A 369 -14.03 -20.97 8.23
N PHE A 370 -12.94 -20.21 8.04
CA PHE A 370 -12.30 -19.46 9.11
C PHE A 370 -13.19 -18.37 9.69
N LEU A 371 -13.88 -17.59 8.85
CA LEU A 371 -14.79 -16.53 9.30
C LEU A 371 -16.01 -17.10 10.05
N SER A 372 -16.47 -18.30 9.73
CA SER A 372 -17.56 -18.95 10.44
C SER A 372 -17.18 -19.37 11.88
N MET A 373 -15.89 -19.41 12.21
CA MET A 373 -15.37 -19.72 13.55
C MET A 373 -15.11 -18.45 14.40
N LEU A 374 -15.19 -17.26 13.79
CA LEU A 374 -15.04 -15.98 14.49
C LEU A 374 -16.34 -15.50 15.11
#